data_8fa2a36360e164c4916a7f830db27fd1
#
_entry.id   8fa2a36360e164c4916a7f830db27fd1
#
_cell.length_a   1.000
_cell.length_b   1.000
_cell.length_c   1.000
_cell.angle_alpha   90.00
_cell.angle_beta   90.00
_cell.angle_gamma   90.00
#
_symmetry.space_group_name_H-M   'P 1'
#
loop_
_entity.id
_entity.type
_entity.pdbx_description
1 polymer ?
#
loop_
_entity_poly.entity_id
_entity_poly.type
_entity_poly.pdbx_seq_one_letter_code
_entity_poly.pdbx_strand_id
1 'polypeptide(L)'
;MTGRDFTKRLALAGAVLALALTGAVGARAQQAEPAAKPGKLINAGDILSGQLNALRMRGGKRGKRVSTFQLVSEPRRLPPPNGLCNLETGPETFQIVTSSEAQAAQLKGLIGKQVSMKVDEVACAQDPGVMSEAVVTKWSVVKH
;
A
#
# COMPACT_ATOMS: atom_id res chain seq x y z
N MET A 1 -67.29 14.85 38.47
CA MET A 1 -67.13 16.22 38.10
C MET A 1 -65.70 16.71 38.16
N THR A 2 -64.79 15.88 37.87
CA THR A 2 -63.38 16.33 37.99
C THR A 2 -62.49 15.58 37.03
N GLY A 3 -62.87 15.57 35.81
CA GLY A 3 -62.12 14.88 34.81
C GLY A 3 -61.60 15.76 33.65
N ARG A 4 -61.61 17.04 33.83
CA ARG A 4 -61.38 17.94 32.71
C ARG A 4 -59.97 18.51 32.60
N ASP A 5 -59.22 18.39 33.61
CA ASP A 5 -57.89 19.04 33.62
C ASP A 5 -56.72 18.16 33.33
N PHE A 6 -57.01 16.88 33.09
CA PHE A 6 -55.94 15.93 32.87
C PHE A 6 -55.46 15.81 31.44
N THR A 7 -56.19 16.35 30.50
CA THR A 7 -55.87 16.17 29.08
C THR A 7 -55.03 17.28 28.48
N LYS A 8 -54.78 18.34 29.22
CA LYS A 8 -54.02 19.48 28.68
C LYS A 8 -52.53 19.47 28.96
N ARG A 9 -52.09 18.54 29.74
CA ARG A 9 -50.67 18.52 30.12
C ARG A 9 -49.80 17.49 29.39
N LEU A 10 -50.41 16.68 28.57
CA LEU A 10 -49.71 15.62 27.87
C LEU A 10 -49.27 15.96 26.45
N ALA A 11 -49.66 17.14 25.97
CA ALA A 11 -49.38 17.53 24.59
C ALA A 11 -48.05 18.31 24.42
N LEU A 12 -47.43 18.70 25.50
CA LEU A 12 -46.30 19.61 25.44
C LEU A 12 -44.94 18.93 25.64
N ALA A 13 -44.91 17.67 25.98
CA ALA A 13 -43.66 16.97 26.24
C ALA A 13 -43.08 16.21 25.05
N GLY A 14 -43.81 16.15 23.96
CA GLY A 14 -43.39 15.33 22.83
C GLY A 14 -42.65 16.05 21.70
N ALA A 15 -42.64 17.38 21.71
CA ALA A 15 -42.17 18.14 20.57
C ALA A 15 -40.72 18.59 20.68
N VAL A 16 -40.11 18.51 21.83
CA VAL A 16 -38.78 19.08 22.04
C VAL A 16 -37.64 18.10 21.82
N LEU A 17 -37.94 16.83 21.84
CA LEU A 17 -36.90 15.78 21.74
C LEU A 17 -36.51 15.42 20.31
N ALA A 18 -37.29 15.82 19.32
CA ALA A 18 -36.98 15.44 17.93
C ALA A 18 -35.97 16.35 17.24
N LEU A 19 -35.70 17.51 17.79
CA LEU A 19 -34.84 18.51 17.14
C LEU A 19 -33.37 18.41 17.53
N ALA A 20 -33.05 17.75 18.61
CA ALA A 20 -31.66 17.67 19.06
C ALA A 20 -30.85 16.53 18.41
N LEU A 21 -31.52 15.60 17.77
CA LEU A 21 -30.86 14.40 17.19
C LEU A 21 -30.43 14.58 15.73
N THR A 22 -30.96 15.57 15.03
CA THR A 22 -30.66 15.71 13.60
C THR A 22 -29.44 16.58 13.31
N GLY A 23 -28.96 17.32 14.27
CA GLY A 23 -27.79 18.17 14.05
C GLY A 23 -26.43 17.51 14.23
N ALA A 24 -26.39 16.39 14.96
CA ALA A 24 -25.11 15.77 15.32
C ALA A 24 -24.61 14.76 14.30
N VAL A 25 -25.45 14.24 13.44
CA VAL A 25 -25.10 13.19 12.48
C VAL A 25 -24.52 13.77 11.20
N GLY A 26 -24.91 14.98 10.82
CA GLY A 26 -24.44 15.59 9.59
C GLY A 26 -23.01 16.11 9.67
N ALA A 27 -22.52 16.43 10.86
CA ALA A 27 -21.19 17.00 11.02
C ALA A 27 -20.05 15.98 10.93
N ARG A 28 -20.32 14.71 11.17
CA ARG A 28 -19.32 13.64 11.11
C ARG A 28 -19.09 13.06 9.73
N ALA A 29 -20.04 13.20 8.83
CA ALA A 29 -19.93 12.66 7.47
C ALA A 29 -19.09 13.54 6.55
N GLN A 30 -18.67 14.71 6.99
CA GLN A 30 -17.90 15.65 6.18
C GLN A 30 -16.42 15.76 6.54
N GLN A 31 -15.93 14.94 7.46
CA GLN A 31 -14.49 14.83 7.68
C GLN A 31 -13.90 14.03 6.53
N ALA A 32 -13.37 14.72 5.54
CA ALA A 32 -12.58 14.09 4.50
C ALA A 32 -11.39 13.39 5.14
N GLU A 33 -11.20 12.13 4.81
CA GLU A 33 -9.97 11.42 5.16
C GLU A 33 -8.78 12.19 4.59
N PRO A 34 -7.71 12.41 5.38
CA PRO A 34 -6.53 13.05 4.84
C PRO A 34 -6.02 12.24 3.65
N ALA A 35 -5.73 12.93 2.55
CA ALA A 35 -5.14 12.31 1.37
C ALA A 35 -3.87 11.57 1.76
N ALA A 36 -3.69 10.36 1.25
CA ALA A 36 -2.49 9.57 1.49
C ALA A 36 -1.26 10.36 1.06
N LYS A 37 -0.24 10.43 1.91
CA LYS A 37 1.00 11.12 1.58
C LYS A 37 1.81 10.28 0.61
N PRO A 38 2.42 10.89 -0.43
CA PRO A 38 3.34 10.18 -1.30
C PRO A 38 4.47 9.53 -0.53
N GLY A 39 4.94 8.39 -1.00
CA GLY A 39 6.06 7.69 -0.41
C GLY A 39 7.36 8.51 -0.47
N LYS A 40 8.27 8.15 0.40
CA LYS A 40 9.59 8.76 0.46
C LYS A 40 10.37 8.49 -0.83
N LEU A 41 11.08 9.49 -1.34
CA LEU A 41 11.91 9.34 -2.53
C LEU A 41 13.02 8.32 -2.29
N ILE A 42 13.22 7.43 -3.25
CA ILE A 42 14.35 6.51 -3.29
C ILE A 42 15.29 6.93 -4.42
N ASN A 43 16.54 7.23 -4.08
CA ASN A 43 17.58 7.56 -5.03
C ASN A 43 18.52 6.37 -5.22
N ALA A 44 19.32 6.43 -6.27
CA ALA A 44 20.37 5.43 -6.48
C ALA A 44 21.31 5.39 -5.27
N GLY A 45 21.52 4.19 -4.72
CA GLY A 45 22.33 3.98 -3.53
C GLY A 45 21.55 4.01 -2.21
N ASP A 46 20.26 4.33 -2.24
CA ASP A 46 19.43 4.31 -1.04
C ASP A 46 19.08 2.87 -0.63
N ILE A 47 18.69 2.73 0.62
CA ILE A 47 18.32 1.44 1.19
C ILE A 47 16.80 1.25 1.07
N LEU A 48 16.41 0.15 0.47
CA LEU A 48 15.02 -0.32 0.40
C LEU A 48 14.87 -1.50 1.35
N SER A 49 13.99 -1.39 2.32
CA SER A 49 13.73 -2.44 3.29
C SER A 49 12.32 -2.96 3.17
N GLY A 50 12.14 -4.25 3.33
CA GLY A 50 10.84 -4.87 3.25
C GLY A 50 10.91 -6.38 3.41
N GLN A 51 9.76 -7.02 3.25
CA GLN A 51 9.66 -8.47 3.30
C GLN A 51 9.92 -9.06 1.92
N LEU A 52 10.82 -10.03 1.85
CA LEU A 52 11.13 -10.73 0.60
C LEU A 52 10.23 -11.93 0.41
N ASN A 53 9.55 -11.98 -0.71
CA ASN A 53 8.68 -13.07 -1.12
C ASN A 53 9.15 -13.67 -2.43
N ALA A 54 8.81 -14.94 -2.65
CA ALA A 54 8.99 -15.57 -3.94
C ALA A 54 7.64 -15.74 -4.62
N LEU A 55 7.56 -15.32 -5.86
CA LEU A 55 6.38 -15.49 -6.69
C LEU A 55 6.69 -16.54 -7.76
N ARG A 56 5.76 -17.47 -7.95
CA ARG A 56 5.85 -18.46 -9.01
C ARG A 56 4.92 -18.06 -10.15
N MET A 57 5.50 -17.82 -11.30
CA MET A 57 4.76 -17.46 -12.49
C MET A 57 4.94 -18.52 -13.56
N ARG A 58 3.90 -18.74 -14.34
CA ARG A 58 4.04 -19.47 -15.59
C ARG A 58 4.65 -18.52 -16.61
N GLY A 59 5.90 -18.73 -16.93
CA GLY A 59 6.60 -17.94 -17.93
C GLY A 59 7.17 -18.83 -19.02
N GLY A 60 7.29 -18.27 -20.23
CA GLY A 60 7.97 -18.91 -21.33
C GLY A 60 7.12 -19.84 -22.18
N LYS A 61 7.71 -20.24 -23.31
CA LYS A 61 7.07 -20.99 -24.40
C LYS A 61 6.64 -22.44 -24.05
N ARG A 62 7.02 -22.94 -22.88
CA ARG A 62 6.73 -24.32 -22.48
C ARG A 62 6.04 -24.44 -21.11
N GLY A 63 5.48 -23.34 -20.61
CA GLY A 63 4.77 -23.34 -19.33
C GLY A 63 5.66 -23.63 -18.13
N LYS A 64 6.96 -23.42 -18.24
CA LYS A 64 7.89 -23.57 -17.11
C LYS A 64 7.56 -22.54 -16.04
N ARG A 65 7.52 -23.00 -14.79
CA ARG A 65 7.37 -22.10 -13.64
C ARG A 65 8.68 -21.38 -13.41
N VAL A 66 8.64 -20.07 -13.52
CA VAL A 66 9.76 -19.20 -13.18
C VAL A 66 9.51 -18.61 -11.81
N SER A 67 10.49 -18.73 -10.93
CA SER A 67 10.44 -18.07 -9.64
C SER A 67 10.97 -16.64 -9.77
N THR A 68 10.20 -15.68 -9.34
CA THR A 68 10.61 -14.27 -9.25
C THR A 68 10.62 -13.86 -7.79
N PHE A 69 11.46 -12.90 -7.46
CA PHE A 69 11.56 -12.37 -6.10
C PHE A 69 10.87 -11.01 -6.04
N GLN A 70 10.10 -10.81 -4.99
CA GLN A 70 9.39 -9.56 -4.76
C GLN A 70 9.70 -9.05 -3.36
N LEU A 71 10.10 -7.79 -3.28
CA LEU A 71 10.25 -7.08 -2.00
C LEU A 71 9.02 -6.22 -1.78
N VAL A 72 8.33 -6.44 -0.67
CA VAL A 72 7.18 -5.64 -0.26
C VAL A 72 7.64 -4.64 0.79
N SER A 73 7.58 -3.37 0.46
CA SER A 73 8.04 -2.29 1.32
C SER A 73 6.95 -1.25 1.56
N GLU A 74 7.28 -0.23 2.32
CA GLU A 74 6.48 0.98 2.37
C GLU A 74 6.48 1.67 1.00
N PRO A 75 5.45 2.48 0.69
CA PRO A 75 5.41 3.21 -0.58
C PRO A 75 6.67 4.05 -0.79
N ARG A 76 7.18 4.03 -2.00
CA ARG A 76 8.35 4.80 -2.39
C ARG A 76 8.07 5.57 -3.66
N ARG A 77 8.63 6.76 -3.77
CA ARG A 77 8.63 7.53 -5.00
C ARG A 77 9.96 7.34 -5.70
N LEU A 78 9.92 7.08 -6.99
CA LEU A 78 11.12 6.89 -7.79
C LEU A 78 11.65 8.23 -8.31
N PRO A 79 12.94 8.31 -8.67
CA PRO A 79 13.48 9.52 -9.33
C PRO A 79 12.75 9.81 -10.65
N PRO A 80 12.66 11.07 -11.06
CA PRO A 80 12.09 11.40 -12.37
C PRO A 80 12.84 10.67 -13.50
N PRO A 81 12.18 10.26 -14.59
CA PRO A 81 10.78 10.52 -14.93
C PRO A 81 9.76 9.52 -14.33
N ASN A 82 10.19 8.50 -13.61
CA ASN A 82 9.33 7.43 -13.11
C ASN A 82 8.33 7.91 -12.05
N GLY A 83 8.78 8.67 -11.07
CA GLY A 83 7.93 9.27 -10.05
C GLY A 83 7.13 8.26 -9.23
N LEU A 84 5.82 8.40 -9.26
CA LEU A 84 4.90 7.52 -8.50
C LEU A 84 4.44 6.29 -9.28
N CYS A 85 4.94 6.06 -10.47
CA CYS A 85 4.51 4.93 -11.34
C CYS A 85 2.99 4.88 -11.57
N ASN A 86 2.34 6.04 -11.68
CA ASN A 86 0.89 6.20 -11.81
C ASN A 86 0.09 5.66 -10.60
N LEU A 87 0.73 5.54 -9.47
CA LEU A 87 0.12 5.10 -8.21
C LEU A 87 -0.05 6.30 -7.29
N GLU A 88 -1.03 6.25 -6.41
CA GLU A 88 -1.35 7.36 -5.51
C GLU A 88 -0.18 7.73 -4.59
N THR A 89 0.47 6.73 -4.00
CA THR A 89 1.57 6.93 -3.04
C THR A 89 2.92 6.44 -3.56
N GLY A 90 2.93 5.81 -4.72
CA GLY A 90 4.11 5.17 -5.28
C GLY A 90 4.13 3.66 -5.10
N PRO A 91 5.06 2.96 -5.76
CA PRO A 91 5.14 1.51 -5.67
C PRO A 91 5.49 1.03 -4.26
N GLU A 92 4.84 -0.04 -3.86
CA GLU A 92 5.09 -0.78 -2.61
C GLU A 92 5.70 -2.15 -2.89
N THR A 93 5.56 -2.65 -4.11
CA THR A 93 6.06 -3.95 -4.53
C THR A 93 7.17 -3.78 -5.57
N PHE A 94 8.28 -4.43 -5.32
CA PHE A 94 9.49 -4.30 -6.15
C PHE A 94 9.94 -5.69 -6.58
N GLN A 95 9.96 -5.94 -7.87
CA GLN A 95 10.55 -7.17 -8.39
C GLN A 95 12.07 -7.04 -8.35
N ILE A 96 12.73 -8.00 -7.74
CA ILE A 96 14.18 -8.04 -7.63
C ILE A 96 14.71 -8.94 -8.74
N VAL A 97 15.37 -8.34 -9.71
CA VAL A 97 15.94 -9.05 -10.85
C VAL A 97 17.29 -9.65 -10.46
N THR A 98 17.46 -10.93 -10.72
CA THR A 98 18.73 -11.61 -10.48
C THR A 98 19.46 -11.81 -11.81
N SER A 99 20.76 -11.48 -11.81
CA SER A 99 21.61 -11.63 -12.98
C SER A 99 22.53 -12.87 -12.92
N SER A 100 22.54 -13.57 -11.79
CA SER A 100 23.37 -14.76 -11.59
C SER A 100 22.69 -15.75 -10.67
N GLU A 101 23.10 -17.02 -10.73
CA GLU A 101 22.62 -18.04 -9.81
C GLU A 101 23.02 -17.76 -8.36
N ALA A 102 24.16 -17.12 -8.16
CA ALA A 102 24.62 -16.71 -6.83
C ALA A 102 23.66 -15.71 -6.20
N GLN A 103 23.19 -14.72 -6.95
CA GLN A 103 22.17 -13.77 -6.47
C GLN A 103 20.85 -14.47 -6.15
N ALA A 104 20.41 -15.36 -7.04
CA ALA A 104 19.19 -16.12 -6.80
C ALA A 104 19.30 -17.00 -5.54
N ALA A 105 20.42 -17.67 -5.33
CA ALA A 105 20.66 -18.46 -4.14
C ALA A 105 20.66 -17.61 -2.87
N GLN A 106 21.26 -16.43 -2.92
CA GLN A 106 21.25 -15.49 -1.80
C GLN A 106 19.83 -15.08 -1.43
N LEU A 107 19.00 -14.76 -2.41
CA LEU A 107 17.61 -14.36 -2.15
C LEU A 107 16.75 -15.53 -1.68
N LYS A 108 16.98 -16.73 -2.18
CA LYS A 108 16.26 -17.93 -1.71
C LYS A 108 16.41 -18.16 -0.20
N GLY A 109 17.59 -17.88 0.33
CA GLY A 109 17.84 -17.97 1.77
C GLY A 109 17.16 -16.91 2.60
N LEU A 110 16.63 -15.87 1.98
CA LEU A 110 16.02 -14.71 2.66
C LEU A 110 14.51 -14.63 2.48
N ILE A 111 13.90 -15.57 1.77
CA ILE A 111 12.46 -15.60 1.53
C ILE A 111 11.69 -15.62 2.87
N GLY A 112 10.68 -14.77 3.00
CA GLY A 112 9.88 -14.64 4.19
C GLY A 112 10.50 -13.76 5.28
N LYS A 113 11.70 -13.25 5.06
CA LYS A 113 12.41 -12.41 6.03
C LYS A 113 12.35 -10.94 5.65
N GLN A 114 12.54 -10.09 6.66
CA GLN A 114 12.79 -8.67 6.44
C GLN A 114 14.22 -8.51 5.91
N VAL A 115 14.34 -7.83 4.78
CA VAL A 115 15.60 -7.65 4.08
C VAL A 115 15.81 -6.17 3.79
N SER A 116 17.05 -5.72 3.93
CA SER A 116 17.47 -4.39 3.50
C SER A 116 18.38 -4.52 2.30
N MET A 117 18.07 -3.80 1.24
CA MET A 117 18.85 -3.80 0.01
C MET A 117 19.28 -2.40 -0.35
N LYS A 118 20.54 -2.26 -0.75
CA LYS A 118 21.00 -1.07 -1.44
C LYS A 118 20.54 -1.16 -2.89
N VAL A 119 19.79 -0.18 -3.36
CA VAL A 119 19.22 -0.15 -4.69
C VAL A 119 19.96 0.87 -5.53
N ASP A 120 20.58 0.42 -6.61
CA ASP A 120 21.33 1.30 -7.51
C ASP A 120 20.55 1.65 -8.77
N GLU A 121 19.62 0.77 -9.19
CA GLU A 121 18.80 1.01 -10.38
C GLU A 121 17.41 0.46 -10.16
N VAL A 122 16.41 1.32 -10.27
CA VAL A 122 14.99 0.98 -10.10
C VAL A 122 14.17 1.75 -11.14
N ALA A 123 13.14 1.11 -11.66
CA ALA A 123 12.21 1.71 -12.61
C ALA A 123 10.79 1.20 -12.38
N CYS A 124 9.81 1.92 -12.90
CA CYS A 124 8.43 1.44 -12.90
C CYS A 124 8.31 0.20 -13.77
N ALA A 125 7.47 -0.75 -13.35
CA ALA A 125 7.16 -1.92 -14.15
C ALA A 125 6.37 -1.51 -15.41
N GLN A 126 6.88 -1.88 -16.58
CA GLN A 126 6.23 -1.55 -17.85
C GLN A 126 5.68 -2.80 -18.56
N ASP A 127 6.19 -3.95 -18.19
CA ASP A 127 5.77 -5.21 -18.78
C ASP A 127 4.51 -5.73 -18.07
N PRO A 128 3.43 -6.02 -18.79
CA PRO A 128 2.20 -6.55 -18.17
C PRO A 128 2.39 -7.91 -17.50
N GLY A 129 3.46 -8.63 -17.81
CA GLY A 129 3.79 -9.88 -17.13
C GLY A 129 4.43 -9.72 -15.76
N VAL A 130 4.80 -8.50 -15.38
CA VAL A 130 5.40 -8.22 -14.07
C VAL A 130 4.31 -8.00 -13.04
N MET A 131 4.31 -8.79 -11.96
CA MET A 131 3.31 -8.69 -10.90
C MET A 131 3.64 -7.61 -9.87
N SER A 132 4.82 -7.05 -9.90
CA SER A 132 5.24 -5.97 -9.02
C SER A 132 5.06 -4.61 -9.70
N GLU A 133 4.94 -3.58 -8.90
CA GLU A 133 4.70 -2.21 -9.39
C GLU A 133 5.96 -1.54 -9.90
N ALA A 134 7.12 -1.97 -9.40
CA ALA A 134 8.42 -1.49 -9.84
C ALA A 134 9.41 -2.65 -9.99
N VAL A 135 10.52 -2.40 -10.67
CA VAL A 135 11.57 -3.39 -10.94
C VAL A 135 12.91 -2.83 -10.50
N VAL A 136 13.63 -3.61 -9.70
CA VAL A 136 15.00 -3.32 -9.26
C VAL A 136 15.96 -4.21 -10.05
N THR A 137 16.83 -3.60 -10.85
CA THR A 137 17.76 -4.30 -11.71
C THR A 137 19.17 -4.38 -11.15
N LYS A 138 19.59 -3.36 -10.38
CA LYS A 138 20.91 -3.33 -9.72
C LYS A 138 20.72 -3.12 -8.21
N TRP A 139 21.23 -4.05 -7.43
CA TRP A 139 21.05 -4.08 -6.00
C TRP A 139 22.13 -4.90 -5.31
N SER A 140 22.24 -4.71 -4.01
CA SER A 140 23.04 -5.54 -3.13
C SER A 140 22.36 -5.67 -1.77
N VAL A 141 22.46 -6.84 -1.15
CA VAL A 141 21.90 -7.05 0.19
C VAL A 141 22.82 -6.39 1.22
N VAL A 142 22.22 -5.62 2.11
CA VAL A 142 22.94 -5.01 3.23
C VAL A 142 22.99 -6.02 4.37
N LYS A 143 24.20 -6.35 4.80
CA LYS A 143 24.40 -7.20 5.98
C LYS A 143 24.42 -6.31 7.23
N HIS A 144 23.66 -6.74 8.23
CA HIS A 144 23.68 -6.13 9.56
C HIS A 144 24.65 -6.85 10.47
#